data_b3ffa87108506bccaf60629ddd50e924
#
_entry.id   b3ffa87108506bccaf60629ddd50e924
#
_cell.length_a   1.000
_cell.length_b   1.000
_cell.length_c   1.000
_cell.angle_alpha   90.00
_cell.angle_beta   90.00
_cell.angle_gamma   90.00
#
_symmetry.space_group_name_H-M   'P 1'
#
loop_
_entity.id
_entity.type
_entity.pdbx_description
1 polymer ?
#
loop_
_entity_poly.entity_id
_entity_poly.type
_entity_poly.pdbx_seq_one_letter_code
_entity_poly.pdbx_strand_id
1 'polypeptide(L)'
;HVKMIADMTVLENVAMGAYTRGSSGVVSSMLRTNKAEEQRLMKEAQRQLERIGMGAYLHEQAGNLAMGPQRLMEIARALCCDPALLLLDEPAAGLRHKEKQSLAAVLRQLQGEGMSILLVEHDMDLVMDVCDQLVVMEFGTLLTRGTPAEVQANPAVRAAYLGTEH
;
A
#
# COMPACT_ATOMS: atom_id res chain seq x y z
N HIS A 1 -7.78 -5.72 -8.29
CA HIS A 1 -6.89 -6.77 -8.81
C HIS A 1 -5.45 -6.35 -8.65
N VAL A 2 -4.63 -7.19 -7.99
CA VAL A 2 -3.18 -6.97 -7.87
C VAL A 2 -2.55 -6.96 -9.26
N LYS A 3 -1.94 -5.85 -9.65
CA LYS A 3 -1.23 -5.71 -10.92
C LYS A 3 0.24 -6.10 -10.72
N MET A 4 0.57 -7.36 -10.96
CA MET A 4 1.93 -7.90 -10.87
C MET A 4 2.26 -8.73 -12.10
N ILE A 5 3.54 -8.96 -12.34
CA ILE A 5 4.04 -9.94 -13.32
C ILE A 5 4.36 -11.20 -12.54
N ALA A 6 3.51 -12.23 -12.70
CA ALA A 6 3.52 -13.44 -11.87
C ALA A 6 4.85 -14.22 -11.94
N ASP A 7 5.46 -14.26 -13.14
CA ASP A 7 6.70 -15.00 -13.42
C ASP A 7 7.98 -14.25 -13.00
N MET A 8 7.86 -12.98 -12.59
CA MET A 8 8.96 -12.20 -12.03
C MET A 8 9.05 -12.40 -10.52
N THR A 9 10.26 -12.22 -9.98
CA THR A 9 10.46 -12.20 -8.54
C THR A 9 9.77 -10.99 -7.90
N VAL A 10 9.55 -11.05 -6.59
CA VAL A 10 9.06 -9.93 -5.79
C VAL A 10 9.96 -8.70 -5.95
N LEU A 11 11.29 -8.91 -5.88
CA LEU A 11 12.27 -7.85 -6.04
C LEU A 11 12.15 -7.15 -7.41
N GLU A 12 12.05 -7.91 -8.50
CA GLU A 12 11.90 -7.38 -9.85
C GLU A 12 10.58 -6.62 -10.02
N ASN A 13 9.46 -7.15 -9.50
CA ASN A 13 8.16 -6.48 -9.52
C ASN A 13 8.22 -5.12 -8.80
N VAL A 14 8.90 -5.05 -7.66
CA VAL A 14 9.02 -3.81 -6.88
C VAL A 14 9.99 -2.84 -7.54
N ALA A 15 11.10 -3.33 -8.13
CA ALA A 15 12.05 -2.50 -8.87
C ALA A 15 11.40 -1.73 -10.04
N MET A 16 10.33 -2.29 -10.64
CA MET A 16 9.57 -1.57 -11.67
C MET A 16 9.02 -0.22 -11.19
N GLY A 17 8.65 -0.09 -9.90
CA GLY A 17 8.22 1.19 -9.33
C GLY A 17 9.33 2.25 -9.34
N ALA A 18 10.58 1.85 -9.21
CA ALA A 18 11.70 2.76 -9.19
C ALA A 18 12.09 3.29 -10.60
N TYR A 19 11.67 2.63 -11.68
CA TYR A 19 11.96 3.10 -13.06
C TYR A 19 11.39 4.48 -13.36
N THR A 20 10.33 4.89 -12.71
CA THR A 20 9.74 6.23 -12.87
C THR A 20 10.67 7.35 -12.39
N ARG A 21 11.68 7.02 -11.58
CA ARG A 21 12.72 7.94 -11.06
C ARG A 21 14.02 7.89 -11.87
N GLY A 22 14.15 6.91 -12.78
CA GLY A 22 15.33 6.78 -13.63
C GLY A 22 15.46 7.98 -14.57
N SER A 23 16.67 8.53 -14.67
CA SER A 23 16.98 9.63 -15.59
C SER A 23 17.10 9.19 -17.04
N SER A 24 17.02 7.89 -17.28
CA SER A 24 17.21 7.29 -18.60
C SER A 24 15.95 7.38 -19.43
N GLY A 25 15.95 8.25 -20.44
CA GLY A 25 14.90 8.29 -21.47
C GLY A 25 14.78 6.95 -22.21
N VAL A 26 13.66 6.75 -22.91
CA VAL A 26 13.34 5.52 -23.69
C VAL A 26 14.49 5.06 -24.60
N VAL A 27 15.35 5.97 -25.06
CA VAL A 27 16.50 5.68 -25.94
C VAL A 27 17.65 5.00 -25.23
N SER A 28 17.91 5.32 -23.96
CA SER A 28 18.98 4.68 -23.17
C SER A 28 18.58 3.28 -22.65
N SER A 29 17.29 3.06 -22.44
CA SER A 29 16.73 1.74 -22.13
C SER A 29 16.92 0.73 -23.26
N MET A 30 16.92 1.18 -24.53
CA MET A 30 17.18 0.34 -25.71
C MET A 30 18.63 -0.11 -25.84
N LEU A 31 19.59 0.58 -25.22
CA LEU A 31 21.02 0.35 -25.44
C LEU A 31 21.71 -0.53 -24.38
N ARG A 32 20.99 -1.20 -23.45
CA ARG A 32 21.57 -2.14 -22.42
C ARG A 32 22.80 -1.59 -21.66
N THR A 33 22.98 -0.28 -21.57
CA THR A 33 24.26 0.32 -21.15
C THR A 33 24.30 0.74 -19.69
N ASN A 34 23.26 0.46 -18.86
CA ASN A 34 23.27 1.01 -17.52
C ASN A 34 23.10 -0.04 -16.39
N LYS A 35 24.05 -1.01 -16.34
CA LYS A 35 24.11 -1.97 -15.21
C LYS A 35 24.14 -1.27 -13.83
N ALA A 36 24.77 -0.10 -13.76
CA ALA A 36 24.85 0.67 -12.52
C ALA A 36 23.50 1.25 -12.10
N GLU A 37 22.68 1.70 -13.06
CA GLU A 37 21.32 2.18 -12.79
C GLU A 37 20.40 1.04 -12.38
N GLU A 38 20.42 -0.07 -13.10
CA GLU A 38 19.66 -1.28 -12.76
C GLU A 38 19.97 -1.76 -11.34
N GLN A 39 21.28 -1.80 -10.99
CA GLN A 39 21.69 -2.17 -9.63
C GLN A 39 21.17 -1.18 -8.57
N ARG A 40 21.09 0.13 -8.89
CA ARG A 40 20.49 1.13 -7.98
C ARG A 40 18.99 0.89 -7.77
N LEU A 41 18.25 0.61 -8.85
CA LEU A 41 16.83 0.33 -8.79
C LEU A 41 16.54 -0.95 -7.97
N MET A 42 17.34 -2.01 -8.19
CA MET A 42 17.23 -3.24 -7.42
C MET A 42 17.54 -3.03 -5.93
N LYS A 43 18.57 -2.24 -5.61
CA LYS A 43 18.91 -1.91 -4.22
C LYS A 43 17.79 -1.09 -3.55
N GLU A 44 17.19 -0.14 -4.28
CA GLU A 44 16.06 0.62 -3.76
C GLU A 44 14.84 -0.28 -3.50
N ALA A 45 14.53 -1.17 -4.45
CA ALA A 45 13.46 -2.14 -4.28
C ALA A 45 13.70 -3.06 -3.07
N GLN A 46 14.90 -3.56 -2.91
CA GLN A 46 15.29 -4.37 -1.75
C GLN A 46 15.09 -3.57 -0.45
N ARG A 47 15.57 -2.33 -0.39
CA ARG A 47 15.42 -1.44 0.77
C ARG A 47 13.96 -1.24 1.16
N GLN A 48 13.08 -1.00 0.18
CA GLN A 48 11.65 -0.82 0.45
C GLN A 48 10.97 -2.12 0.91
N LEU A 49 11.33 -3.27 0.34
CA LEU A 49 10.83 -4.57 0.77
C LEU A 49 11.27 -4.90 2.21
N GLU A 50 12.55 -4.69 2.53
CA GLU A 50 13.07 -4.89 3.89
C GLU A 50 12.39 -3.94 4.88
N ARG A 51 12.18 -2.67 4.51
CA ARG A 51 11.50 -1.64 5.33
C ARG A 51 10.12 -2.08 5.78
N ILE A 52 9.35 -2.76 4.94
CA ILE A 52 8.00 -3.23 5.25
C ILE A 52 7.93 -4.70 5.67
N GLY A 53 9.07 -5.30 6.03
CA GLY A 53 9.14 -6.66 6.55
C GLY A 53 9.02 -7.78 5.51
N MET A 54 9.20 -7.48 4.23
CA MET A 54 9.12 -8.45 3.13
C MET A 54 10.49 -8.99 2.66
N GLY A 55 11.56 -8.77 3.41
CA GLY A 55 12.91 -9.21 3.02
C GLY A 55 13.05 -10.71 2.75
N ALA A 56 12.26 -11.56 3.42
CA ALA A 56 12.28 -13.00 3.18
C ALA A 56 11.74 -13.41 1.80
N TYR A 57 10.95 -12.57 1.14
CA TYR A 57 10.26 -12.88 -0.12
C TYR A 57 11.01 -12.38 -1.37
N LEU A 58 12.15 -11.72 -1.25
CA LEU A 58 12.85 -11.03 -2.35
C LEU A 58 12.97 -11.85 -3.62
N HIS A 59 13.33 -13.12 -3.49
CA HIS A 59 13.61 -14.03 -4.61
C HIS A 59 12.47 -15.00 -4.93
N GLU A 60 11.34 -14.88 -4.25
CA GLU A 60 10.16 -15.67 -4.56
C GLU A 60 9.47 -15.11 -5.82
N GLN A 61 8.85 -15.99 -6.61
CA GLN A 61 8.00 -15.56 -7.71
C GLN A 61 6.74 -14.89 -7.15
N ALA A 62 6.41 -13.71 -7.66
CA ALA A 62 5.28 -12.93 -7.17
C ALA A 62 3.94 -13.68 -7.28
N GLY A 63 3.79 -14.52 -8.31
CA GLY A 63 2.60 -15.36 -8.50
C GLY A 63 2.38 -16.41 -7.41
N ASN A 64 3.41 -16.80 -6.67
CA ASN A 64 3.32 -17.79 -5.60
C ASN A 64 2.94 -17.18 -4.24
N LEU A 65 2.94 -15.86 -4.12
CA LEU A 65 2.61 -15.20 -2.87
C LEU A 65 1.11 -15.35 -2.53
N ALA A 66 0.82 -15.49 -1.24
CA ALA A 66 -0.53 -15.28 -0.74
C ALA A 66 -0.96 -13.80 -0.90
N MET A 67 -2.27 -13.53 -0.81
CA MET A 67 -2.84 -12.21 -1.10
C MET A 67 -2.28 -11.10 -0.21
N GLY A 68 -2.07 -11.35 1.08
CA GLY A 68 -1.49 -10.38 2.01
C GLY A 68 -0.10 -9.90 1.57
N PRO A 69 0.89 -10.79 1.38
CA PRO A 69 2.19 -10.43 0.81
C PRO A 69 2.12 -9.77 -0.57
N GLN A 70 1.17 -10.15 -1.45
CA GLN A 70 0.97 -9.46 -2.73
C GLN A 70 0.58 -7.99 -2.53
N ARG A 71 -0.33 -7.68 -1.59
CA ARG A 71 -0.71 -6.30 -1.24
C ARG A 71 0.46 -5.50 -0.69
N LEU A 72 1.26 -6.10 0.20
CA LEU A 72 2.45 -5.44 0.71
C LEU A 72 3.48 -5.18 -0.40
N MET A 73 3.65 -6.10 -1.35
CA MET A 73 4.51 -5.90 -2.53
C MET A 73 4.05 -4.70 -3.38
N GLU A 74 2.73 -4.50 -3.57
CA GLU A 74 2.20 -3.31 -4.28
C GLU A 74 2.56 -2.01 -3.54
N ILE A 75 2.48 -2.01 -2.20
CA ILE A 75 2.89 -0.87 -1.38
C ILE A 75 4.41 -0.63 -1.53
N ALA A 76 5.25 -1.67 -1.42
CA ALA A 76 6.69 -1.54 -1.63
C ALA A 76 7.02 -0.93 -2.99
N ARG A 77 6.32 -1.36 -4.04
CA ARG A 77 6.47 -0.82 -5.40
C ARG A 77 6.11 0.67 -5.47
N ALA A 78 5.04 1.09 -4.81
CA ALA A 78 4.67 2.50 -4.73
C ALA A 78 5.71 3.32 -3.95
N LEU A 79 6.26 2.77 -2.87
CA LEU A 79 7.30 3.43 -2.07
C LEU A 79 8.59 3.67 -2.86
N CYS A 80 8.91 2.84 -3.86
CA CYS A 80 10.06 3.05 -4.74
C CYS A 80 9.97 4.34 -5.57
N CYS A 81 8.77 4.91 -5.74
CA CYS A 81 8.59 6.22 -6.38
C CYS A 81 8.98 7.39 -5.46
N ASP A 82 9.34 7.14 -4.20
CA ASP A 82 9.60 8.14 -3.16
C ASP A 82 8.45 9.16 -3.04
N PRO A 83 7.23 8.69 -2.79
CA PRO A 83 6.06 9.54 -2.86
C PRO A 83 5.98 10.48 -1.65
N ALA A 84 5.55 11.72 -1.87
CA ALA A 84 5.17 12.63 -0.79
C ALA A 84 3.83 12.21 -0.14
N LEU A 85 2.98 11.54 -0.89
CA LEU A 85 1.68 11.04 -0.46
C LEU A 85 1.43 9.65 -1.06
N LEU A 86 1.14 8.67 -0.22
CA LEU A 86 0.75 7.32 -0.63
C LEU A 86 -0.79 7.25 -0.73
N LEU A 87 -1.30 6.89 -1.91
CA LEU A 87 -2.72 6.72 -2.16
C LEU A 87 -3.05 5.23 -2.20
N LEU A 88 -3.95 4.78 -1.34
CA LEU A 88 -4.38 3.39 -1.24
C LEU A 88 -5.90 3.30 -1.40
N ASP A 89 -6.33 2.50 -2.37
CA ASP A 89 -7.72 2.26 -2.67
C ASP A 89 -8.06 0.81 -2.36
N GLU A 90 -8.87 0.59 -1.33
CA GLU A 90 -9.29 -0.72 -0.81
C GLU A 90 -8.14 -1.73 -0.63
N PRO A 91 -7.02 -1.39 0.03
CA PRO A 91 -5.88 -2.30 0.14
C PRO A 91 -6.20 -3.55 0.98
N ALA A 92 -7.22 -3.51 1.84
CA ALA A 92 -7.63 -4.65 2.66
C ALA A 92 -8.63 -5.59 1.96
N ALA A 93 -9.07 -5.27 0.73
CA ALA A 93 -10.06 -6.09 0.03
C ALA A 93 -9.56 -7.53 -0.17
N GLY A 94 -10.35 -8.50 0.31
CA GLY A 94 -10.04 -9.93 0.22
C GLY A 94 -9.01 -10.45 1.22
N LEU A 95 -8.46 -9.61 2.09
CA LEU A 95 -7.51 -10.02 3.13
C LEU A 95 -8.21 -10.71 4.30
N ARG A 96 -7.56 -11.73 4.84
CA ARG A 96 -7.96 -12.37 6.11
C ARG A 96 -7.56 -11.48 7.29
N HIS A 97 -8.17 -11.70 8.45
CA HIS A 97 -7.94 -10.88 9.66
C HIS A 97 -6.44 -10.69 9.99
N LYS A 98 -5.63 -11.76 9.99
CA LYS A 98 -4.18 -11.66 10.24
C LYS A 98 -3.44 -10.82 9.18
N GLU A 99 -3.86 -10.92 7.92
CA GLU A 99 -3.26 -10.15 6.82
C GLU A 99 -3.62 -8.67 6.93
N LYS A 100 -4.85 -8.34 7.35
CA LYS A 100 -5.27 -6.96 7.67
C LYS A 100 -4.45 -6.38 8.83
N GLN A 101 -4.20 -7.16 9.88
CA GLN A 101 -3.33 -6.75 10.99
C GLN A 101 -1.90 -6.44 10.52
N SER A 102 -1.34 -7.28 9.64
CA SER A 102 -0.02 -7.05 9.05
C SER A 102 0.01 -5.78 8.20
N LEU A 103 -1.03 -5.55 7.38
CA LEU A 103 -1.20 -4.32 6.61
C LEU A 103 -1.29 -3.09 7.54
N ALA A 104 -2.13 -3.14 8.58
CA ALA A 104 -2.26 -2.07 9.55
C ALA A 104 -0.92 -1.72 10.23
N ALA A 105 -0.14 -2.75 10.60
CA ALA A 105 1.18 -2.55 11.20
C ALA A 105 2.14 -1.81 10.25
N VAL A 106 2.15 -2.18 8.96
CA VAL A 106 2.97 -1.49 7.94
C VAL A 106 2.50 -0.04 7.75
N LEU A 107 1.20 0.21 7.66
CA LEU A 107 0.67 1.57 7.49
C LEU A 107 1.02 2.48 8.70
N ARG A 108 0.88 1.97 9.92
CA ARG A 108 1.28 2.69 11.14
C ARG A 108 2.78 2.96 11.20
N GLN A 109 3.61 1.98 10.78
CA GLN A 109 5.04 2.18 10.68
C GLN A 109 5.37 3.32 9.72
N LEU A 110 4.83 3.29 8.49
CA LEU A 110 5.07 4.32 7.47
C LEU A 110 4.62 5.71 7.95
N GLN A 111 3.47 5.80 8.61
CA GLN A 111 2.96 7.02 9.21
C GLN A 111 3.91 7.53 10.31
N GLY A 112 4.37 6.67 11.20
CA GLY A 112 5.36 6.99 12.23
C GLY A 112 6.70 7.48 11.67
N GLU A 113 7.05 7.09 10.46
CA GLU A 113 8.21 7.57 9.70
C GLU A 113 7.93 8.91 8.97
N GLY A 114 6.74 9.48 9.09
CA GLY A 114 6.34 10.76 8.50
C GLY A 114 5.70 10.65 7.10
N MET A 115 5.35 9.44 6.64
CA MET A 115 4.64 9.27 5.37
C MET A 115 3.20 9.76 5.48
N SER A 116 2.78 10.62 4.57
CA SER A 116 1.36 10.98 4.40
C SER A 116 0.64 9.88 3.62
N ILE A 117 -0.50 9.41 4.15
CA ILE A 117 -1.28 8.33 3.53
C ILE A 117 -2.73 8.79 3.38
N LEU A 118 -3.28 8.66 2.18
CA LEU A 118 -4.72 8.75 1.94
C LEU A 118 -5.23 7.33 1.65
N LEU A 119 -6.12 6.87 2.53
CA LEU A 119 -6.71 5.55 2.49
C LEU A 119 -8.20 5.65 2.15
N VAL A 120 -8.63 4.97 1.09
CA VAL A 120 -10.05 4.75 0.79
C VAL A 120 -10.37 3.33 1.18
N GLU A 121 -11.28 3.15 2.14
CA GLU A 121 -11.64 1.85 2.70
C GLU A 121 -13.07 1.85 3.23
N HIS A 122 -13.64 0.65 3.29
CA HIS A 122 -14.93 0.39 3.94
C HIS A 122 -14.79 -0.57 5.14
N ASP A 123 -13.58 -1.05 5.43
CA ASP A 123 -13.27 -1.85 6.61
C ASP A 123 -13.09 -0.92 7.82
N MET A 124 -14.15 -0.84 8.65
CA MET A 124 -14.19 0.08 9.79
C MET A 124 -13.10 -0.23 10.82
N ASP A 125 -12.79 -1.51 11.05
CA ASP A 125 -11.75 -1.90 12.02
C ASP A 125 -10.39 -1.38 11.57
N LEU A 126 -10.07 -1.51 10.28
CA LEU A 126 -8.81 -1.03 9.74
C LEU A 126 -8.72 0.50 9.79
N VAL A 127 -9.75 1.23 9.35
CA VAL A 127 -9.68 2.70 9.31
C VAL A 127 -9.64 3.31 10.71
N MET A 128 -10.38 2.74 11.68
CA MET A 128 -10.34 3.18 13.07
C MET A 128 -8.97 2.93 13.73
N ASP A 129 -8.26 1.89 13.27
CA ASP A 129 -6.96 1.50 13.82
C ASP A 129 -5.79 2.36 13.26
N VAL A 130 -5.86 2.77 11.97
CA VAL A 130 -4.71 3.38 11.29
C VAL A 130 -4.86 4.86 10.95
N CYS A 131 -6.07 5.42 10.96
CA CYS A 131 -6.28 6.80 10.51
C CYS A 131 -6.31 7.79 11.67
N ASP A 132 -5.69 8.97 11.48
CA ASP A 132 -5.80 10.10 12.42
C ASP A 132 -7.07 10.91 12.20
N GLN A 133 -7.50 10.99 10.93
CA GLN A 133 -8.68 11.74 10.50
C GLN A 133 -9.48 10.92 9.50
N LEU A 134 -10.79 10.97 9.62
CA LEU A 134 -11.72 10.29 8.74
C LEU A 134 -12.62 11.30 8.02
N VAL A 135 -12.93 10.99 6.78
CA VAL A 135 -13.99 11.62 5.99
C VAL A 135 -14.97 10.53 5.60
N VAL A 136 -16.18 10.56 6.15
CA VAL A 136 -17.20 9.55 5.88
C VAL A 136 -18.13 10.07 4.81
N MET A 137 -18.33 9.27 3.78
CA MET A 137 -19.20 9.59 2.64
C MET A 137 -20.30 8.54 2.51
N GLU A 138 -21.49 8.98 2.12
CA GLU A 138 -22.62 8.13 1.79
C GLU A 138 -23.26 8.63 0.49
N PHE A 139 -23.45 7.73 -0.48
CA PHE A 139 -23.99 8.06 -1.81
C PHE A 139 -23.32 9.28 -2.48
N GLY A 140 -22.00 9.41 -2.35
CA GLY A 140 -21.24 10.51 -2.93
C GLY A 140 -21.32 11.84 -2.16
N THR A 141 -22.02 11.86 -1.01
CA THR A 141 -22.19 13.06 -0.17
C THR A 141 -21.39 12.93 1.11
N LEU A 142 -20.80 14.03 1.58
CA LEU A 142 -20.13 14.09 2.88
C LEU A 142 -21.16 13.89 4.01
N LEU A 143 -20.97 12.81 4.78
CA LEU A 143 -21.78 12.54 5.96
C LEU A 143 -21.19 13.23 7.20
N THR A 144 -19.89 13.01 7.45
CA THR A 144 -19.17 13.63 8.56
C THR A 144 -17.66 13.57 8.33
N ARG A 145 -16.92 14.35 9.17
CA ARG A 145 -15.45 14.26 9.23
C ARG A 145 -15.02 14.45 10.69
N GLY A 146 -13.90 13.84 11.07
CA GLY A 146 -13.35 13.97 12.42
C GLY A 146 -12.33 12.87 12.73
N THR A 147 -11.90 12.82 13.95
CA THR A 147 -11.10 11.72 14.49
C THR A 147 -11.91 10.41 14.51
N PRO A 148 -11.24 9.25 14.59
CA PRO A 148 -11.93 7.97 14.73
C PRO A 148 -12.96 7.95 15.87
N ALA A 149 -12.63 8.52 17.02
CA ALA A 149 -13.53 8.58 18.17
C ALA A 149 -14.78 9.43 17.90
N GLU A 150 -14.62 10.61 17.26
CA GLU A 150 -15.74 11.49 16.91
C GLU A 150 -16.65 10.83 15.86
N VAL A 151 -16.05 10.19 14.86
CA VAL A 151 -16.80 9.49 13.80
C VAL A 151 -17.57 8.29 14.36
N GLN A 152 -16.97 7.50 15.24
CA GLN A 152 -17.61 6.36 15.89
C GLN A 152 -18.78 6.79 16.79
N ALA A 153 -18.67 7.95 17.43
CA ALA A 153 -19.75 8.50 18.27
C ALA A 153 -20.90 9.11 17.47
N ASN A 154 -20.73 9.37 16.16
CA ASN A 154 -21.73 10.03 15.33
C ASN A 154 -22.92 9.10 15.04
N PRO A 155 -24.17 9.48 15.43
CA PRO A 155 -25.35 8.63 15.22
C PRO A 155 -25.62 8.31 13.74
N ALA A 156 -25.35 9.23 12.82
CA ALA A 156 -25.55 9.01 11.40
C ALA A 156 -24.60 7.95 10.83
N VAL A 157 -23.31 7.96 11.28
CA VAL A 157 -22.35 6.92 10.91
C VAL A 157 -22.76 5.57 11.48
N ARG A 158 -23.20 5.54 12.73
CA ARG A 158 -23.71 4.30 13.35
C ARG A 158 -24.89 3.72 12.60
N ALA A 159 -25.83 4.55 12.15
CA ALA A 159 -26.96 4.11 11.36
C ALA A 159 -26.55 3.59 9.96
N ALA A 160 -25.58 4.25 9.30
CA ALA A 160 -25.15 3.91 7.95
C ALA A 160 -24.23 2.67 7.91
N TYR A 161 -23.32 2.53 8.88
CA TYR A 161 -22.24 1.55 8.82
C TYR A 161 -22.17 0.56 9.99
N LEU A 162 -22.68 0.93 11.18
CA LEU A 162 -22.63 0.13 12.40
C LEU A 162 -24.01 -0.37 12.84
N GLY A 163 -25.06 0.06 12.18
CA GLY A 163 -26.45 -0.20 12.55
C GLY A 163 -27.06 -1.48 12.00
N THR A 164 -26.30 -2.37 11.38
CA THR A 164 -26.78 -3.66 10.84
C THR A 164 -26.08 -4.85 11.47
N GLU A 165 -25.90 -4.86 12.79
CA GLU A 165 -25.77 -6.12 13.51
C GLU A 165 -27.19 -6.72 13.63
N HIS A 166 -27.50 -7.65 12.74
CA HIS A 166 -28.56 -8.64 12.88
C HIS A 166 -27.98 -10.01 13.18
#